data_0083ddda77312fd87e40028cdc9ff82a
#
_entry.id   0083ddda77312fd87e40028cdc9ff82a
#
_cell.length_a   1.000
_cell.length_b   1.000
_cell.length_c   1.000
_cell.angle_alpha   90.00
_cell.angle_beta   90.00
_cell.angle_gamma   90.00
#
_symmetry.space_group_name_H-M   'P 1'
#
loop_
_entity.id
_entity.type
_entity.pdbx_description
1 polymer ?
#
loop_
_entity_poly.entity_id
_entity_poly.type
_entity_poly.pdbx_seq_one_letter_code
_entity_poly.pdbx_strand_id
1 'polypeptide(L)'
;MIYFLIALLLFIIIAIVTGYFIFNSVFDYSNKQEAEVDADFLDSKNDLMRPTSRRKEEYFKPLIEEFNKLDFEELSIISFDNLTLYGYLLKGDPKEIVICVHGYKSSMQNDFADKVKIYQDRGSTVLFLNDRAHGNSEGIYLGFSENDKRDVARWVDKVNELYDNPKIYLHGVSMGGATVIHCADMKLKNVCGIIDDCGFDSIVGITKFLMKDVYHLPYFPFGDFAWMWSVIITGISFNTSMGEECVRNTDIPILFVHGKQDHYVPCFMSERMYEACVSPKEILLVEDCGHAAAYMMASQEYTRLVNKMLDGKFK
;
A
#
# COMPACT_ATOMS: atom_id res chain seq x y z
N MET A 1 11.60 46.36 13.46
CA MET A 1 10.32 45.90 12.90
C MET A 1 10.47 45.44 11.45
N ILE A 2 10.95 46.30 10.52
CA ILE A 2 11.03 45.95 9.08
C ILE A 2 11.95 44.75 8.78
N TYR A 3 13.13 44.70 9.40
CA TYR A 3 14.06 43.55 9.25
C TYR A 3 13.46 42.24 9.77
N PHE A 4 12.66 42.27 10.83
CA PHE A 4 11.96 41.09 11.33
C PHE A 4 10.89 40.61 10.34
N LEU A 5 10.13 41.53 9.74
CA LEU A 5 9.13 41.18 8.73
C LEU A 5 9.76 40.62 7.47
N ILE A 6 10.90 41.16 7.04
CA ILE A 6 11.67 40.64 5.90
C ILE A 6 12.19 39.21 6.21
N ALA A 7 12.78 39.00 7.40
CA ALA A 7 13.26 37.69 7.79
C ALA A 7 12.13 36.66 7.86
N LEU A 8 10.98 37.04 8.41
CA LEU A 8 9.79 36.17 8.47
C LEU A 8 9.29 35.84 7.05
N LEU A 9 9.22 36.84 6.16
CA LEU A 9 8.80 36.61 4.76
C LEU A 9 9.75 35.64 4.04
N LEU A 10 11.07 35.86 4.19
CA LEU A 10 12.08 34.95 3.62
C LEU A 10 11.96 33.54 4.16
N PHE A 11 11.73 33.37 5.46
CA PHE A 11 11.52 32.05 6.08
C PHE A 11 10.28 31.36 5.50
N ILE A 12 9.16 32.08 5.33
CA ILE A 12 7.94 31.51 4.72
C ILE A 12 8.19 31.09 3.28
N ILE A 13 8.88 31.92 2.48
CA ILE A 13 9.23 31.57 1.10
C ILE A 13 10.10 30.31 1.06
N ILE A 14 11.12 30.23 1.89
CA ILE A 14 11.99 29.05 1.99
C ILE A 14 11.16 27.82 2.36
N ALA A 15 10.25 27.92 3.32
CA ALA A 15 9.43 26.81 3.76
C ALA A 15 8.46 26.34 2.65
N ILE A 16 7.85 27.25 1.89
CA ILE A 16 7.00 26.94 0.74
C ILE A 16 7.80 26.19 -0.35
N VAL A 17 8.98 26.71 -0.68
CA VAL A 17 9.86 26.10 -1.70
C VAL A 17 10.35 24.72 -1.25
N THR A 18 10.79 24.59 0.01
CA THR A 18 11.20 23.30 0.59
C THR A 18 10.03 22.32 0.59
N GLY A 19 8.83 22.77 0.95
CA GLY A 19 7.61 21.95 0.88
C GLY A 19 7.33 21.43 -0.54
N TYR A 20 7.57 22.23 -1.57
CA TYR A 20 7.45 21.78 -2.96
C TYR A 20 8.45 20.67 -3.29
N PHE A 21 9.71 20.81 -2.89
CA PHE A 21 10.71 19.77 -3.12
C PHE A 21 10.40 18.47 -2.38
N ILE A 22 9.92 18.56 -1.14
CA ILE A 22 9.46 17.39 -0.37
C ILE A 22 8.29 16.74 -1.10
N PHE A 23 7.26 17.50 -1.49
CA PHE A 23 6.13 16.99 -2.27
C PHE A 23 6.63 16.26 -3.52
N ASN A 24 7.46 16.91 -4.32
CA ASN A 24 7.95 16.35 -5.57
C ASN A 24 8.75 15.06 -5.36
N SER A 25 9.62 15.01 -4.35
CA SER A 25 10.40 13.78 -4.05
C SER A 25 9.55 12.60 -3.62
N VAL A 26 8.42 12.88 -2.96
CA VAL A 26 7.52 11.86 -2.43
C VAL A 26 6.50 11.42 -3.48
N PHE A 27 5.85 12.36 -4.17
CA PHE A 27 4.71 12.06 -5.05
C PHE A 27 5.08 11.88 -6.53
N ASP A 28 6.15 12.55 -7.02
CA ASP A 28 6.54 12.42 -8.42
C ASP A 28 7.19 11.05 -8.67
N TYR A 29 6.63 10.34 -9.62
CA TYR A 29 7.14 9.06 -10.09
C TYR A 29 7.25 9.03 -11.62
N SER A 30 7.46 10.20 -12.24
CA SER A 30 7.56 10.36 -13.70
C SER A 30 8.67 9.49 -14.31
N ASN A 31 9.76 9.23 -13.57
CA ASN A 31 10.86 8.37 -14.02
C ASN A 31 10.54 6.88 -13.96
N LYS A 32 9.46 6.48 -13.25
CA LYS A 32 9.04 5.07 -13.06
C LYS A 32 10.19 4.12 -12.68
N GLN A 33 11.22 4.66 -12.05
CA GLN A 33 12.27 3.84 -11.45
C GLN A 33 11.70 3.27 -10.16
N GLU A 34 11.66 1.94 -10.08
CA GLU A 34 11.35 1.27 -8.81
C GLU A 34 12.22 1.91 -7.73
N ALA A 35 11.62 2.20 -6.60
CA ALA A 35 12.43 2.65 -5.50
C ALA A 35 13.40 1.51 -5.18
N GLU A 36 14.65 1.67 -5.58
CA GLU A 36 15.67 1.22 -4.68
C GLU A 36 15.37 1.98 -3.38
N VAL A 37 14.53 1.39 -2.54
CA VAL A 37 14.48 1.77 -1.15
C VAL A 37 15.93 1.70 -0.76
N ASP A 38 16.53 2.86 -0.44
CA ASP A 38 17.93 2.93 -0.12
C ASP A 38 18.12 2.06 1.13
N ALA A 39 18.15 0.75 0.89
CA ALA A 39 18.32 -0.31 1.86
C ALA A 39 19.60 0.00 2.64
N ASP A 40 20.60 0.60 2.00
CA ASP A 40 21.83 1.04 2.62
C ASP A 40 21.60 2.20 3.61
N PHE A 41 20.65 3.10 3.35
CA PHE A 41 20.33 4.18 4.30
C PHE A 41 19.57 3.66 5.54
N LEU A 42 18.66 2.71 5.35
CA LEU A 42 17.95 2.04 6.45
C LEU A 42 18.85 0.99 7.13
N ASP A 43 19.69 0.27 6.37
CA ASP A 43 20.67 -0.71 6.86
C ASP A 43 21.79 -0.06 7.67
N SER A 44 22.19 1.18 7.38
CA SER A 44 23.29 1.83 8.10
C SER A 44 23.00 2.14 9.57
N LYS A 45 21.73 2.11 9.96
CA LYS A 45 21.30 2.44 11.35
C LYS A 45 20.82 1.26 12.18
N ASN A 46 20.54 0.08 11.58
CA ASN A 46 20.07 -1.09 12.34
C ASN A 46 20.57 -2.40 11.73
N ASP A 47 21.43 -3.11 12.47
CA ASP A 47 21.88 -4.47 12.12
C ASP A 47 20.74 -5.49 11.94
N LEU A 48 19.53 -5.18 12.44
CA LEU A 48 18.33 -6.01 12.30
C LEU A 48 17.73 -5.98 10.90
N MET A 49 18.03 -4.96 10.08
CA MET A 49 17.58 -4.90 8.67
C MET A 49 18.60 -5.49 7.68
N ARG A 50 19.87 -5.58 8.04
CA ARG A 50 20.93 -6.17 7.20
C ARG A 50 20.70 -7.62 6.75
N PRO A 51 20.10 -8.52 7.56
CA PRO A 51 19.77 -9.84 7.06
C PRO A 51 18.67 -9.80 6.00
N THR A 52 17.93 -8.68 5.89
CA THR A 52 16.76 -8.60 5.02
C THR A 52 17.08 -8.10 3.62
N SER A 53 18.01 -7.16 3.37
CA SER A 53 18.24 -6.66 2.00
C SER A 53 18.93 -7.72 1.12
N ARG A 54 20.07 -8.26 1.52
CA ARG A 54 20.75 -9.33 0.76
C ARG A 54 19.96 -10.64 0.75
N ARG A 55 19.36 -11.03 1.88
CA ARG A 55 18.45 -12.18 1.95
C ARG A 55 17.18 -11.94 1.15
N LYS A 56 16.65 -10.72 1.13
CA LYS A 56 15.52 -10.36 0.27
C LYS A 56 15.91 -10.55 -1.20
N GLU A 57 17.02 -10.04 -1.66
CA GLU A 57 17.45 -10.21 -3.06
C GLU A 57 17.63 -11.69 -3.40
N GLU A 58 18.37 -12.46 -2.59
CA GLU A 58 18.57 -13.89 -2.78
C GLU A 58 17.24 -14.68 -2.72
N TYR A 59 16.30 -14.25 -1.87
CA TYR A 59 14.99 -14.89 -1.72
C TYR A 59 14.06 -14.54 -2.88
N PHE A 60 13.94 -13.26 -3.23
CA PHE A 60 12.94 -12.80 -4.20
C PHE A 60 13.33 -13.05 -5.64
N LYS A 61 14.60 -13.01 -5.99
CA LYS A 61 15.06 -13.17 -7.39
C LYS A 61 14.50 -14.42 -8.08
N PRO A 62 14.65 -15.64 -7.53
CA PRO A 62 14.08 -16.83 -8.15
C PRO A 62 12.54 -16.81 -8.19
N LEU A 63 11.89 -16.22 -7.19
CA LEU A 63 10.44 -16.11 -7.15
C LEU A 63 9.90 -15.14 -8.21
N ILE A 64 10.58 -14.02 -8.44
CA ILE A 64 10.26 -13.05 -9.50
C ILE A 64 10.48 -13.71 -10.88
N GLU A 65 11.55 -14.48 -11.05
CA GLU A 65 11.79 -15.21 -12.30
C GLU A 65 10.67 -16.22 -12.60
N GLU A 66 10.14 -16.92 -11.59
CA GLU A 66 9.00 -17.82 -11.75
C GLU A 66 7.70 -17.06 -11.96
N PHE A 67 7.48 -15.97 -11.22
CA PHE A 67 6.30 -15.11 -11.36
C PHE A 67 6.18 -14.55 -12.79
N ASN A 68 7.28 -14.12 -13.38
CA ASN A 68 7.32 -13.55 -14.74
C ASN A 68 7.05 -14.59 -15.85
N LYS A 69 7.04 -15.89 -15.53
CA LYS A 69 6.65 -16.96 -16.47
C LYS A 69 5.16 -17.25 -16.47
N LEU A 70 4.40 -16.68 -15.53
CA LEU A 70 2.97 -16.89 -15.44
C LEU A 70 2.26 -16.26 -16.65
N ASP A 71 1.19 -16.91 -17.10
CA ASP A 71 0.39 -16.46 -18.25
C ASP A 71 -0.67 -15.44 -17.78
N PHE A 72 -0.32 -14.17 -17.92
CA PHE A 72 -1.18 -13.06 -17.54
C PHE A 72 -1.98 -12.53 -18.73
N GLU A 73 -3.27 -12.31 -18.52
CA GLU A 73 -4.11 -11.49 -19.41
C GLU A 73 -4.03 -10.03 -18.95
N GLU A 74 -3.60 -9.13 -19.84
CA GLU A 74 -3.59 -7.70 -19.55
C GLU A 74 -5.02 -7.14 -19.66
N LEU A 75 -5.43 -6.41 -18.64
CA LEU A 75 -6.68 -5.67 -18.57
C LEU A 75 -6.41 -4.18 -18.40
N SER A 76 -7.36 -3.35 -18.80
CA SER A 76 -7.29 -1.91 -18.54
C SER A 76 -8.64 -1.34 -18.11
N ILE A 77 -8.56 -0.24 -17.36
CA ILE A 77 -9.70 0.60 -16.98
C ILE A 77 -9.38 2.07 -17.21
N ILE A 78 -10.43 2.89 -17.24
CA ILE A 78 -10.27 4.34 -17.16
C ILE A 78 -10.55 4.76 -15.71
N SER A 79 -9.60 5.44 -15.10
CA SER A 79 -9.70 5.99 -13.74
C SER A 79 -10.76 7.10 -13.66
N PHE A 80 -11.06 7.55 -12.44
CA PHE A 80 -12.02 8.64 -12.23
C PHE A 80 -11.58 10.00 -12.81
N ASP A 81 -10.28 10.17 -13.07
CA ASP A 81 -9.63 11.36 -13.61
C ASP A 81 -9.05 11.13 -15.02
N ASN A 82 -9.57 10.14 -15.75
CA ASN A 82 -9.28 9.80 -17.13
C ASN A 82 -7.87 9.27 -17.42
N LEU A 83 -7.20 8.67 -16.44
CA LEU A 83 -5.97 7.92 -16.69
C LEU A 83 -6.32 6.49 -17.15
N THR A 84 -5.55 5.95 -18.10
CA THR A 84 -5.58 4.52 -18.44
C THR A 84 -4.74 3.77 -17.42
N LEU A 85 -5.38 2.86 -16.66
CA LEU A 85 -4.71 2.02 -15.69
C LEU A 85 -4.71 0.57 -16.15
N TYR A 86 -3.63 -0.14 -15.90
CA TYR A 86 -3.42 -1.52 -16.30
C TYR A 86 -3.40 -2.46 -15.12
N GLY A 87 -3.85 -3.69 -15.35
CA GLY A 87 -3.78 -4.79 -14.38
C GLY A 87 -3.56 -6.10 -15.13
N TYR A 88 -3.04 -7.09 -14.42
CA TYR A 88 -2.63 -8.37 -14.97
C TYR A 88 -3.39 -9.49 -14.27
N LEU A 89 -4.23 -10.17 -15.03
CA LEU A 89 -5.13 -11.22 -14.55
C LEU A 89 -4.49 -12.59 -14.71
N LEU A 90 -4.29 -13.28 -13.62
CA LEU A 90 -3.98 -14.72 -13.59
C LEU A 90 -5.29 -15.49 -13.43
N LYS A 91 -5.69 -16.21 -14.47
CA LYS A 91 -6.99 -16.91 -14.51
C LYS A 91 -7.02 -18.10 -13.57
N GLY A 92 -8.14 -18.28 -12.87
CA GLY A 92 -8.46 -19.36 -11.97
C GLY A 92 -9.98 -19.51 -11.82
N ASP A 93 -10.45 -19.82 -10.60
CA ASP A 93 -11.88 -19.92 -10.29
C ASP A 93 -12.56 -18.55 -10.46
N PRO A 94 -13.56 -18.42 -11.35
CA PRO A 94 -14.28 -17.18 -11.57
C PRO A 94 -15.18 -16.75 -10.39
N LYS A 95 -15.31 -17.58 -9.37
CA LYS A 95 -16.10 -17.29 -8.15
C LYS A 95 -15.28 -16.75 -6.99
N GLU A 96 -13.95 -16.90 -7.02
CA GLU A 96 -13.04 -16.41 -5.99
C GLU A 96 -11.93 -15.57 -6.63
N ILE A 97 -11.99 -14.26 -6.43
CA ILE A 97 -11.09 -13.30 -7.08
C ILE A 97 -10.34 -12.49 -6.05
N VAL A 98 -9.03 -12.45 -6.15
CA VAL A 98 -8.16 -11.64 -5.30
C VAL A 98 -7.59 -10.48 -6.12
N ILE A 99 -7.85 -9.24 -5.69
CA ILE A 99 -7.25 -8.03 -6.26
C ILE A 99 -6.05 -7.65 -5.40
N CYS A 100 -4.87 -7.65 -6.00
CA CYS A 100 -3.60 -7.39 -5.36
C CYS A 100 -3.10 -5.98 -5.67
N VAL A 101 -2.82 -5.19 -4.63
CA VAL A 101 -2.39 -3.78 -4.69
C VAL A 101 -1.00 -3.65 -4.10
N HIS A 102 -0.02 -3.24 -4.89
CA HIS A 102 1.38 -3.16 -4.47
C HIS A 102 1.69 -1.88 -3.67
N GLY A 103 2.87 -1.82 -3.10
CA GLY A 103 3.34 -0.72 -2.27
C GLY A 103 3.91 0.47 -3.04
N TYR A 104 4.40 1.44 -2.27
CA TYR A 104 5.02 2.67 -2.72
C TYR A 104 6.22 2.41 -3.63
N LYS A 105 6.17 2.93 -4.88
CA LYS A 105 7.21 2.78 -5.90
C LYS A 105 7.69 1.33 -6.07
N SER A 106 6.79 0.37 -5.86
CA SER A 106 7.01 -1.07 -5.99
C SER A 106 6.35 -1.62 -7.27
N SER A 107 6.20 -2.92 -7.34
CA SER A 107 5.56 -3.62 -8.44
C SER A 107 4.84 -4.87 -7.97
N MET A 108 3.96 -5.43 -8.80
CA MET A 108 3.29 -6.70 -8.51
C MET A 108 4.29 -7.84 -8.27
N GLN A 109 5.43 -7.85 -8.98
CA GLN A 109 6.47 -8.86 -8.84
C GLN A 109 7.16 -8.76 -7.48
N ASN A 110 7.53 -7.54 -7.08
CA ASN A 110 8.26 -7.32 -5.84
C ASN A 110 7.44 -7.67 -4.59
N ASP A 111 6.12 -7.38 -4.64
CA ASP A 111 5.27 -7.53 -3.46
C ASP A 111 4.50 -8.85 -3.43
N PHE A 112 4.31 -9.52 -4.58
CA PHE A 112 3.45 -10.69 -4.64
C PHE A 112 4.09 -11.96 -5.20
N ALA A 113 5.34 -11.92 -5.71
CA ALA A 113 5.97 -13.12 -6.26
C ALA A 113 6.10 -14.27 -5.24
N ASP A 114 6.28 -13.95 -3.97
CA ASP A 114 6.32 -14.94 -2.89
C ASP A 114 4.92 -15.41 -2.46
N LYS A 115 3.89 -14.57 -2.59
CA LYS A 115 2.53 -14.80 -2.10
C LYS A 115 1.59 -15.44 -3.13
N VAL A 116 1.91 -15.32 -4.43
CA VAL A 116 1.04 -15.79 -5.53
C VAL A 116 0.69 -17.27 -5.41
N LYS A 117 1.63 -18.06 -4.88
CA LYS A 117 1.42 -19.50 -4.69
C LYS A 117 0.25 -19.83 -3.76
N ILE A 118 -0.07 -18.99 -2.77
CA ILE A 118 -1.25 -19.17 -1.91
C ILE A 118 -2.51 -19.29 -2.77
N TYR A 119 -2.64 -18.40 -3.73
CA TYR A 119 -3.82 -18.27 -4.60
C TYR A 119 -3.82 -19.33 -5.69
N GLN A 120 -2.64 -19.66 -6.26
CA GLN A 120 -2.51 -20.74 -7.25
C GLN A 120 -2.88 -22.11 -6.66
N ASP A 121 -2.43 -22.41 -5.43
CA ASP A 121 -2.74 -23.67 -4.75
C ASP A 121 -4.25 -23.80 -4.44
N ARG A 122 -4.95 -22.67 -4.33
CA ARG A 122 -6.43 -22.65 -4.21
C ARG A 122 -7.14 -22.70 -5.56
N GLY A 123 -6.44 -22.35 -6.64
CA GLY A 123 -7.03 -22.15 -7.95
C GLY A 123 -7.80 -20.82 -8.07
N SER A 124 -7.58 -19.83 -7.19
CA SER A 124 -8.24 -18.54 -7.23
C SER A 124 -7.82 -17.75 -8.48
N THR A 125 -8.71 -16.91 -9.00
CA THR A 125 -8.34 -15.88 -9.97
C THR A 125 -7.66 -14.72 -9.24
N VAL A 126 -6.55 -14.21 -9.77
CA VAL A 126 -5.82 -13.10 -9.16
C VAL A 126 -5.66 -11.96 -10.16
N LEU A 127 -6.01 -10.76 -9.76
CA LEU A 127 -5.80 -9.54 -10.52
C LEU A 127 -4.74 -8.68 -9.82
N PHE A 128 -3.57 -8.58 -10.41
CA PHE A 128 -2.50 -7.71 -9.93
C PHE A 128 -2.61 -6.34 -10.58
N LEU A 129 -2.70 -5.29 -9.79
CA LEU A 129 -2.78 -3.92 -10.30
C LEU A 129 -1.39 -3.34 -10.56
N ASN A 130 -1.26 -2.57 -11.62
CA ASN A 130 -0.29 -1.49 -11.68
C ASN A 130 -1.00 -0.22 -11.24
N ASP A 131 -0.69 0.25 -10.05
CA ASP A 131 -1.26 1.48 -9.51
C ASP A 131 -0.94 2.68 -10.42
N ARG A 132 -1.68 3.78 -10.29
CA ARG A 132 -1.40 5.00 -11.06
C ARG A 132 0.08 5.40 -10.94
N ALA A 133 0.64 5.93 -12.02
CA ALA A 133 2.05 6.25 -12.18
C ALA A 133 3.03 5.05 -12.19
N HIS A 134 2.59 3.80 -11.94
CA HIS A 134 3.46 2.62 -11.95
C HIS A 134 3.33 1.83 -13.26
N GLY A 135 4.40 1.11 -13.62
CA GLY A 135 4.44 0.24 -14.79
C GLY A 135 3.89 0.92 -16.04
N ASN A 136 2.92 0.27 -16.71
CA ASN A 136 2.26 0.80 -17.91
C ASN A 136 1.10 1.77 -17.57
N SER A 137 0.65 1.84 -16.32
CA SER A 137 -0.42 2.76 -15.92
C SER A 137 -0.01 4.21 -16.09
N GLU A 138 -0.95 5.04 -16.57
CA GLU A 138 -0.73 6.47 -16.75
C GLU A 138 -0.65 7.22 -15.42
N GLY A 139 -0.28 8.48 -15.51
CA GLY A 139 -0.04 9.36 -14.37
C GLY A 139 1.45 9.59 -14.12
N ILE A 140 1.74 10.65 -13.38
CA ILE A 140 3.10 11.02 -12.94
C ILE A 140 3.19 11.16 -11.42
N TYR A 141 2.05 11.29 -10.76
CA TYR A 141 1.96 11.39 -9.30
C TYR A 141 1.29 10.16 -8.70
N LEU A 142 1.86 9.70 -7.59
CA LEU A 142 1.32 8.60 -6.81
C LEU A 142 -0.03 9.00 -6.18
N GLY A 143 -0.93 8.02 -6.06
CA GLY A 143 -2.26 8.22 -5.46
C GLY A 143 -2.28 8.25 -3.95
N PHE A 144 -1.22 7.74 -3.32
CA PHE A 144 -0.98 7.72 -1.87
C PHE A 144 -2.20 7.23 -1.07
N SER A 145 -2.76 6.11 -1.48
CA SER A 145 -4.00 5.49 -0.99
C SER A 145 -5.30 6.28 -1.26
N GLU A 146 -5.27 7.61 -1.34
CA GLU A 146 -6.49 8.42 -1.54
C GLU A 146 -7.04 8.34 -2.96
N ASN A 147 -6.21 8.52 -3.97
CA ASN A 147 -6.64 8.31 -5.34
C ASN A 147 -6.63 6.83 -5.69
N ASP A 148 -5.69 6.05 -5.14
CA ASP A 148 -5.59 4.62 -5.40
C ASP A 148 -6.84 3.86 -4.94
N LYS A 149 -7.45 4.18 -3.78
CA LYS A 149 -8.71 3.54 -3.35
C LYS A 149 -9.86 3.74 -4.33
N ARG A 150 -9.89 4.90 -5.03
CA ARG A 150 -10.88 5.18 -6.08
C ARG A 150 -10.60 4.35 -7.33
N ASP A 151 -9.32 4.12 -7.64
CA ASP A 151 -8.92 3.24 -8.74
C ASP A 151 -9.24 1.77 -8.41
N VAL A 152 -8.97 1.32 -7.17
CA VAL A 152 -9.37 -0.01 -6.70
C VAL A 152 -10.88 -0.21 -6.81
N ALA A 153 -11.69 0.81 -6.47
CA ALA A 153 -13.14 0.74 -6.66
C ALA A 153 -13.53 0.51 -8.14
N ARG A 154 -12.85 1.18 -9.09
CA ARG A 154 -13.06 0.96 -10.53
C ARG A 154 -12.65 -0.44 -10.97
N TRP A 155 -11.57 -0.99 -10.39
CA TRP A 155 -11.17 -2.37 -10.64
C TRP A 155 -12.17 -3.39 -10.08
N VAL A 156 -12.74 -3.12 -8.89
CA VAL A 156 -13.83 -3.93 -8.34
C VAL A 156 -15.05 -3.90 -9.25
N ASP A 157 -15.42 -2.73 -9.80
CA ASP A 157 -16.49 -2.63 -10.80
C ASP A 157 -16.17 -3.45 -12.06
N LYS A 158 -14.93 -3.35 -12.56
CA LYS A 158 -14.46 -4.12 -13.71
C LYS A 158 -14.54 -5.64 -13.49
N VAL A 159 -14.15 -6.11 -12.32
CA VAL A 159 -14.26 -7.53 -11.95
C VAL A 159 -15.74 -7.96 -11.89
N ASN A 160 -16.62 -7.12 -11.36
CA ASN A 160 -18.07 -7.38 -11.32
C ASN A 160 -18.73 -7.37 -12.73
N GLU A 161 -18.11 -6.70 -13.71
CA GLU A 161 -18.55 -6.74 -15.12
C GLU A 161 -18.12 -8.04 -15.80
N LEU A 162 -16.90 -8.53 -15.48
CA LEU A 162 -16.32 -9.71 -16.13
C LEU A 162 -16.85 -11.03 -15.57
N TYR A 163 -17.26 -11.05 -14.30
CA TYR A 163 -17.63 -12.27 -13.58
C TYR A 163 -19.00 -12.17 -12.94
N ASP A 164 -19.76 -13.26 -13.00
CA ASP A 164 -21.09 -13.33 -12.41
C ASP A 164 -21.03 -13.58 -10.91
N ASN A 165 -21.32 -12.54 -10.13
CA ASN A 165 -21.42 -12.55 -8.68
C ASN A 165 -20.18 -13.18 -7.98
N PRO A 166 -18.94 -12.70 -8.27
CA PRO A 166 -17.73 -13.25 -7.66
C PRO A 166 -17.64 -12.86 -6.19
N LYS A 167 -16.90 -13.62 -5.38
CA LYS A 167 -16.38 -13.17 -4.10
C LYS A 167 -15.05 -12.46 -4.36
N ILE A 168 -14.97 -11.20 -4.00
CA ILE A 168 -13.76 -10.37 -4.21
C ILE A 168 -13.05 -10.19 -2.87
N TYR A 169 -11.75 -10.41 -2.87
CA TYR A 169 -10.86 -10.14 -1.75
C TYR A 169 -9.84 -9.11 -2.18
N LEU A 170 -9.58 -8.13 -1.33
CA LEU A 170 -8.55 -7.11 -1.57
C LEU A 170 -7.32 -7.47 -0.74
N HIS A 171 -6.15 -7.54 -1.38
CA HIS A 171 -4.88 -7.79 -0.70
C HIS A 171 -3.89 -6.68 -1.05
N GLY A 172 -3.50 -5.89 -0.08
CA GLY A 172 -2.54 -4.80 -0.26
C GLY A 172 -1.29 -4.96 0.58
N VAL A 173 -0.16 -4.50 0.04
CA VAL A 173 1.14 -4.48 0.73
C VAL A 173 1.57 -3.03 0.94
N SER A 174 1.94 -2.64 2.15
CA SER A 174 2.45 -1.29 2.48
C SER A 174 1.46 -0.18 2.07
N MET A 175 1.80 0.71 1.13
CA MET A 175 0.86 1.70 0.58
C MET A 175 -0.39 1.02 -0.01
N GLY A 176 -0.24 -0.15 -0.64
CA GLY A 176 -1.37 -0.97 -1.09
C GLY A 176 -2.22 -1.47 0.07
N GLY A 177 -1.59 -1.84 1.22
CA GLY A 177 -2.27 -2.20 2.46
C GLY A 177 -3.14 -1.06 2.98
N ALA A 178 -2.58 0.15 3.07
CA ALA A 178 -3.34 1.35 3.41
C ALA A 178 -4.48 1.60 2.42
N THR A 179 -4.22 1.39 1.11
CA THR A 179 -5.23 1.56 0.05
C THR A 179 -6.43 0.64 0.26
N VAL A 180 -6.20 -0.65 0.51
CA VAL A 180 -7.31 -1.60 0.70
C VAL A 180 -8.05 -1.37 2.03
N ILE A 181 -7.37 -0.91 3.07
CA ILE A 181 -8.01 -0.46 4.32
C ILE A 181 -8.91 0.75 4.07
N HIS A 182 -8.44 1.72 3.29
CA HIS A 182 -9.25 2.90 2.94
C HIS A 182 -10.41 2.59 1.97
N CYS A 183 -10.48 1.37 1.43
CA CYS A 183 -11.64 0.86 0.71
C CYS A 183 -12.72 0.24 1.64
N ALA A 184 -12.41 -0.02 2.90
CA ALA A 184 -13.26 -0.84 3.79
C ALA A 184 -14.66 -0.28 3.98
N ASP A 185 -14.83 1.03 4.09
CA ASP A 185 -16.12 1.72 4.29
C ASP A 185 -16.81 2.17 2.99
N MET A 186 -16.20 1.91 1.83
CA MET A 186 -16.73 2.33 0.52
C MET A 186 -17.92 1.47 0.04
N LYS A 187 -18.27 0.39 0.75
CA LYS A 187 -19.37 -0.53 0.40
C LYS A 187 -19.27 -1.09 -1.02
N LEU A 188 -18.06 -1.48 -1.41
CA LEU A 188 -17.78 -2.03 -2.74
C LEU A 188 -18.50 -3.36 -2.95
N LYS A 189 -19.14 -3.50 -4.10
CA LYS A 189 -19.96 -4.68 -4.42
C LYS A 189 -19.12 -5.95 -4.44
N ASN A 190 -19.60 -7.00 -3.73
CA ASN A 190 -19.01 -8.34 -3.67
C ASN A 190 -17.63 -8.41 -2.99
N VAL A 191 -17.15 -7.34 -2.35
CA VAL A 191 -15.94 -7.41 -1.52
C VAL A 191 -16.27 -8.14 -0.22
N CYS A 192 -15.58 -9.27 0.01
CA CYS A 192 -15.84 -10.22 1.08
C CYS A 192 -14.72 -10.30 2.12
N GLY A 193 -13.58 -9.68 1.90
CA GLY A 193 -12.47 -9.67 2.84
C GLY A 193 -11.34 -8.74 2.40
N ILE A 194 -10.57 -8.24 3.37
CA ILE A 194 -9.44 -7.35 3.17
C ILE A 194 -8.22 -7.94 3.89
N ILE A 195 -7.07 -7.97 3.19
CA ILE A 195 -5.77 -8.37 3.74
C ILE A 195 -4.87 -7.14 3.67
N ASP A 196 -4.51 -6.63 4.83
CA ASP A 196 -3.60 -5.51 5.03
C ASP A 196 -2.24 -6.05 5.48
N ASP A 197 -1.26 -6.07 4.58
CA ASP A 197 0.11 -6.45 4.88
C ASP A 197 0.95 -5.17 5.05
N CYS A 198 1.22 -4.81 6.30
CA CYS A 198 2.02 -3.67 6.77
C CYS A 198 1.58 -2.29 6.25
N GLY A 199 0.27 -2.07 6.10
CA GLY A 199 -0.27 -0.77 5.73
C GLY A 199 -0.21 0.25 6.86
N PHE A 200 -0.22 1.53 6.49
CA PHE A 200 -0.28 2.64 7.44
C PHE A 200 -1.73 3.09 7.70
N ASP A 201 -1.96 3.67 8.88
CA ASP A 201 -3.29 4.14 9.29
C ASP A 201 -3.76 5.39 8.55
N SER A 202 -2.83 6.29 8.20
CA SER A 202 -3.14 7.53 7.50
C SER A 202 -1.90 8.14 6.87
N ILE A 203 -2.10 8.90 5.80
CA ILE A 203 -1.01 9.62 5.12
C ILE A 203 -0.32 10.58 6.09
N VAL A 204 -1.11 11.27 6.94
CA VAL A 204 -0.56 12.19 7.96
C VAL A 204 0.27 11.47 8.97
N GLY A 205 -0.25 10.35 9.47
CA GLY A 205 0.41 9.53 10.47
C GLY A 205 1.78 9.08 9.96
N ILE A 206 1.80 8.46 8.77
CA ILE A 206 3.07 7.96 8.20
C ILE A 206 4.03 9.10 7.84
N THR A 207 3.53 10.21 7.27
CA THR A 207 4.40 11.35 6.93
C THR A 207 5.05 11.97 8.17
N LYS A 208 4.28 12.16 9.25
CA LYS A 208 4.82 12.67 10.52
C LYS A 208 5.87 11.74 11.10
N PHE A 209 5.59 10.43 11.09
CA PHE A 209 6.52 9.43 11.58
C PHE A 209 7.81 9.44 10.75
N LEU A 210 7.72 9.33 9.43
CA LEU A 210 8.90 9.32 8.55
C LEU A 210 9.73 10.59 8.71
N MET A 211 9.11 11.77 8.68
CA MET A 211 9.85 13.03 8.84
C MET A 211 10.57 13.09 10.18
N LYS A 212 9.89 12.77 11.29
CA LYS A 212 10.45 12.91 12.64
C LYS A 212 11.41 11.80 12.99
N ASP A 213 10.97 10.54 12.84
CA ASP A 213 11.63 9.38 13.45
C ASP A 213 12.62 8.70 12.49
N VAL A 214 12.42 8.84 11.17
CA VAL A 214 13.31 8.27 10.15
C VAL A 214 14.29 9.32 9.62
N TYR A 215 13.77 10.45 9.13
CA TYR A 215 14.61 11.50 8.52
C TYR A 215 15.13 12.56 9.50
N HIS A 216 14.65 12.56 10.75
CA HIS A 216 14.98 13.55 11.78
C HIS A 216 14.72 15.01 11.36
N LEU A 217 13.68 15.22 10.58
CA LEU A 217 13.24 16.52 10.09
C LEU A 217 12.00 17.00 10.87
N PRO A 218 11.90 18.30 11.18
CA PRO A 218 10.69 18.83 11.79
C PRO A 218 9.54 18.78 10.78
N TYR A 219 8.37 18.28 11.22
CA TYR A 219 7.19 18.27 10.36
C TYR A 219 6.72 19.72 10.03
N PHE A 220 6.53 20.54 11.08
CA PHE A 220 6.15 21.94 10.88
C PHE A 220 7.38 22.83 10.61
N PRO A 221 7.35 23.71 9.62
CA PRO A 221 6.26 24.00 8.68
C PRO A 221 6.35 23.22 7.36
N PHE A 222 7.40 22.40 7.15
CA PHE A 222 7.74 21.83 5.85
C PHE A 222 6.72 20.78 5.39
N GLY A 223 6.25 19.93 6.30
CA GLY A 223 5.21 18.97 6.01
C GLY A 223 3.89 19.65 5.63
N ASP A 224 3.50 20.73 6.31
CA ASP A 224 2.26 21.45 5.99
C ASP A 224 2.33 22.12 4.61
N PHE A 225 3.49 22.62 4.19
CA PHE A 225 3.67 23.15 2.84
C PHE A 225 3.76 22.06 1.78
N ALA A 226 4.37 20.91 2.06
CA ALA A 226 4.31 19.75 1.17
C ALA A 226 2.85 19.31 0.93
N TRP A 227 2.03 19.39 1.96
CA TRP A 227 0.59 19.18 1.95
C TRP A 227 -0.17 20.14 1.08
N MET A 228 0.08 21.41 1.29
CA MET A 228 -0.50 22.46 0.44
C MET A 228 -0.23 22.14 -1.04
N TRP A 229 0.99 21.74 -1.37
CA TRP A 229 1.35 21.37 -2.75
C TRP A 229 0.65 20.10 -3.24
N SER A 230 0.47 19.08 -2.41
CA SER A 230 -0.28 17.89 -2.82
C SER A 230 -1.74 18.20 -3.13
N VAL A 231 -2.38 19.05 -2.31
CA VAL A 231 -3.75 19.51 -2.60
C VAL A 231 -3.82 20.29 -3.91
N ILE A 232 -2.88 21.21 -4.14
CA ILE A 232 -2.87 22.08 -5.33
C ILE A 232 -2.62 21.27 -6.61
N ILE A 233 -1.69 20.30 -6.57
CA ILE A 233 -1.20 19.62 -7.77
C ILE A 233 -1.99 18.34 -8.05
N THR A 234 -2.27 17.54 -7.01
CA THR A 234 -2.89 16.21 -7.18
C THR A 234 -4.34 16.16 -6.70
N GLY A 235 -4.82 17.17 -6.01
CA GLY A 235 -6.14 17.17 -5.36
C GLY A 235 -6.22 16.26 -4.12
N ILE A 236 -5.12 15.63 -3.72
CA ILE A 236 -5.08 14.75 -2.55
C ILE A 236 -5.08 15.59 -1.28
N SER A 237 -6.16 15.45 -0.49
CA SER A 237 -6.25 16.05 0.84
C SER A 237 -5.87 15.01 1.89
N PHE A 238 -4.99 15.34 2.76
CA PHE A 238 -4.51 14.46 3.82
C PHE A 238 -5.53 14.18 4.96
N ASN A 239 -6.58 14.92 5.04
CA ASN A 239 -7.61 14.74 6.06
C ASN A 239 -8.78 13.87 5.59
N THR A 240 -8.61 13.06 4.54
CA THR A 240 -9.72 12.37 3.90
C THR A 240 -9.89 10.93 4.36
N SER A 241 -8.82 10.19 4.62
CA SER A 241 -8.92 8.79 5.05
C SER A 241 -8.10 8.52 6.29
N MET A 242 -8.81 8.03 7.30
CA MET A 242 -8.24 7.52 8.53
C MET A 242 -8.58 6.03 8.61
N GLY A 243 -7.56 5.16 8.59
CA GLY A 243 -7.76 3.72 8.63
C GLY A 243 -8.61 3.26 9.80
N GLU A 244 -8.41 3.86 11.00
CA GLU A 244 -9.25 3.57 12.16
C GLU A 244 -10.74 3.91 11.94
N GLU A 245 -11.06 4.96 11.18
CA GLU A 245 -12.44 5.29 10.83
C GLU A 245 -13.01 4.30 9.82
N CYS A 246 -12.24 3.97 8.78
CA CYS A 246 -12.66 3.03 7.75
C CYS A 246 -12.97 1.65 8.35
N VAL A 247 -12.14 1.14 9.26
CA VAL A 247 -12.35 -0.17 9.89
C VAL A 247 -13.45 -0.17 10.96
N ARG A 248 -13.82 0.99 11.51
CA ARG A 248 -15.02 1.12 12.38
C ARG A 248 -16.32 1.11 11.60
N ASN A 249 -16.30 1.47 10.33
CA ASN A 249 -17.49 1.67 9.51
C ASN A 249 -17.68 0.55 8.47
N THR A 250 -17.15 -0.63 8.72
CA THR A 250 -17.25 -1.79 7.82
C THR A 250 -17.69 -3.04 8.56
N ASP A 251 -18.38 -3.94 7.82
CA ASP A 251 -18.68 -5.30 8.24
C ASP A 251 -17.76 -6.32 7.53
N ILE A 252 -16.87 -5.86 6.64
CA ILE A 252 -15.98 -6.72 5.85
C ILE A 252 -14.91 -7.30 6.77
N PRO A 253 -14.68 -8.63 6.79
CA PRO A 253 -13.60 -9.25 7.55
C PRO A 253 -12.22 -8.72 7.14
N ILE A 254 -11.34 -8.48 8.13
CA ILE A 254 -10.01 -7.91 7.89
C ILE A 254 -8.92 -8.78 8.53
N LEU A 255 -7.90 -9.12 7.74
CA LEU A 255 -6.65 -9.68 8.22
C LEU A 255 -5.58 -8.58 8.24
N PHE A 256 -5.07 -8.28 9.42
CA PHE A 256 -3.92 -7.41 9.59
C PHE A 256 -2.66 -8.26 9.72
N VAL A 257 -1.61 -7.91 8.98
CA VAL A 257 -0.31 -8.57 9.05
C VAL A 257 0.77 -7.51 9.22
N HIS A 258 1.70 -7.67 10.15
CA HIS A 258 2.78 -6.70 10.35
C HIS A 258 4.03 -7.32 10.97
N GLY A 259 5.20 -6.86 10.53
CA GLY A 259 6.45 -7.13 11.21
C GLY A 259 6.65 -6.22 12.43
N LYS A 260 6.98 -6.77 13.59
CA LYS A 260 7.14 -5.97 14.83
C LYS A 260 8.34 -5.02 14.79
N GLN A 261 9.36 -5.32 14.01
CA GLN A 261 10.53 -4.48 13.80
C GLN A 261 10.47 -3.69 12.48
N ASP A 262 9.27 -3.39 12.02
CA ASP A 262 9.08 -2.49 10.90
C ASP A 262 9.40 -1.05 11.32
N HIS A 263 10.52 -0.53 10.80
CA HIS A 263 10.99 0.82 11.06
C HIS A 263 10.56 1.82 9.98
N TYR A 264 9.90 1.35 8.90
CA TYR A 264 9.39 2.18 7.83
C TYR A 264 7.92 2.52 8.01
N VAL A 265 7.07 1.51 8.23
CA VAL A 265 5.69 1.66 8.68
C VAL A 265 5.59 1.04 10.06
N PRO A 266 5.40 1.82 11.12
CA PRO A 266 5.48 1.27 12.48
C PRO A 266 4.27 0.37 12.78
N CYS A 267 4.56 -0.80 13.36
CA CYS A 267 3.60 -1.86 13.69
C CYS A 267 2.38 -1.36 14.49
N PHE A 268 2.56 -0.36 15.36
CA PHE A 268 1.47 0.20 16.16
C PHE A 268 0.32 0.77 15.31
N MET A 269 0.56 1.11 14.02
CA MET A 269 -0.51 1.59 13.13
C MET A 269 -1.51 0.46 12.82
N SER A 270 -1.02 -0.76 12.51
CA SER A 270 -1.89 -1.93 12.35
C SER A 270 -2.55 -2.35 13.67
N GLU A 271 -1.83 -2.26 14.80
CA GLU A 271 -2.41 -2.56 16.12
C GLU A 271 -3.59 -1.63 16.45
N ARG A 272 -3.45 -0.32 16.20
CA ARG A 272 -4.52 0.67 16.40
C ARG A 272 -5.72 0.42 15.50
N MET A 273 -5.48 0.12 14.21
CA MET A 273 -6.56 -0.24 13.28
C MET A 273 -7.24 -1.54 13.69
N TYR A 274 -6.48 -2.54 14.11
CA TYR A 274 -7.02 -3.80 14.64
C TYR A 274 -7.91 -3.54 15.87
N GLU A 275 -7.45 -2.76 16.84
CA GLU A 275 -8.25 -2.41 18.03
C GLU A 275 -9.55 -1.68 17.65
N ALA A 276 -9.47 -0.75 16.71
CA ALA A 276 -10.61 0.04 16.25
C ALA A 276 -11.61 -0.75 15.40
N CYS A 277 -11.17 -1.82 14.73
CA CYS A 277 -11.99 -2.62 13.82
C CYS A 277 -13.13 -3.33 14.55
N VAL A 278 -14.35 -3.23 14.03
CA VAL A 278 -15.55 -3.85 14.60
C VAL A 278 -16.00 -5.11 13.85
N SER A 279 -15.52 -5.30 12.62
CA SER A 279 -15.81 -6.49 11.82
C SER A 279 -15.02 -7.71 12.30
N PRO A 280 -15.35 -8.94 11.83
CA PRO A 280 -14.52 -10.11 12.06
C PRO A 280 -13.07 -9.85 11.65
N LYS A 281 -12.12 -10.14 12.54
CA LYS A 281 -10.73 -9.75 12.34
C LYS A 281 -9.74 -10.73 12.92
N GLU A 282 -8.56 -10.78 12.30
CA GLU A 282 -7.38 -11.49 12.83
C GLU A 282 -6.17 -10.57 12.67
N ILE A 283 -5.14 -10.77 13.50
CA ILE A 283 -3.87 -10.07 13.36
C ILE A 283 -2.70 -11.05 13.45
N LEU A 284 -1.75 -10.92 12.54
CA LEU A 284 -0.47 -11.62 12.56
C LEU A 284 0.66 -10.63 12.77
N LEU A 285 1.21 -10.60 13.98
CA LEU A 285 2.39 -9.83 14.32
C LEU A 285 3.61 -10.76 14.31
N VAL A 286 4.56 -10.51 13.42
CA VAL A 286 5.73 -11.38 13.23
C VAL A 286 6.92 -10.78 13.97
N GLU A 287 7.48 -11.54 14.92
CA GLU A 287 8.69 -11.14 15.67
C GLU A 287 9.91 -11.09 14.74
N ASP A 288 10.88 -10.26 15.06
CA ASP A 288 12.14 -10.09 14.30
C ASP A 288 11.93 -9.87 12.81
N CYS A 289 10.84 -9.22 12.45
CA CYS A 289 10.40 -9.01 11.07
C CYS A 289 10.28 -7.53 10.75
N GLY A 290 10.95 -7.10 9.69
CA GLY A 290 10.88 -5.74 9.15
C GLY A 290 9.76 -5.55 8.13
N HIS A 291 9.85 -4.44 7.38
CA HIS A 291 8.83 -4.01 6.42
C HIS A 291 8.60 -5.02 5.29
N ALA A 292 7.33 -5.35 5.03
CA ALA A 292 6.87 -6.24 3.96
C ALA A 292 7.55 -7.63 3.92
N ALA A 293 8.04 -8.14 5.07
CA ALA A 293 8.76 -9.40 5.16
C ALA A 293 7.97 -10.51 5.90
N ALA A 294 6.72 -10.24 6.28
CA ALA A 294 5.95 -11.14 7.11
C ALA A 294 5.73 -12.52 6.47
N TYR A 295 5.46 -12.57 5.17
CA TYR A 295 5.31 -13.85 4.46
C TYR A 295 6.63 -14.64 4.42
N MET A 296 7.75 -13.99 4.12
CA MET A 296 9.07 -14.63 4.12
C MET A 296 9.42 -15.24 5.48
N MET A 297 9.05 -14.58 6.57
CA MET A 297 9.40 -15.00 7.95
C MET A 297 8.41 -15.99 8.56
N ALA A 298 7.13 -15.92 8.18
CA ALA A 298 6.05 -16.70 8.80
C ALA A 298 5.06 -17.28 7.76
N SER A 299 5.57 -17.80 6.63
CA SER A 299 4.76 -18.21 5.47
C SER A 299 3.64 -19.19 5.81
N GLN A 300 3.86 -20.14 6.71
CA GLN A 300 2.86 -21.14 7.09
C GLN A 300 1.65 -20.49 7.78
N GLU A 301 1.91 -19.62 8.77
CA GLU A 301 0.85 -18.95 9.53
C GLU A 301 0.15 -17.90 8.68
N TYR A 302 0.90 -17.15 7.88
CA TYR A 302 0.36 -16.22 6.89
C TYR A 302 -0.61 -16.93 5.94
N THR A 303 -0.16 -18.01 5.29
CA THR A 303 -0.99 -18.82 4.38
C THR A 303 -2.22 -19.39 5.08
N ARG A 304 -2.07 -19.87 6.32
CA ARG A 304 -3.18 -20.39 7.12
C ARG A 304 -4.25 -19.33 7.35
N LEU A 305 -3.85 -18.10 7.71
CA LEU A 305 -4.79 -17.01 7.98
C LEU A 305 -5.45 -16.49 6.70
N VAL A 306 -4.70 -16.35 5.61
CA VAL A 306 -5.27 -16.00 4.31
C VAL A 306 -6.31 -17.04 3.89
N ASN A 307 -5.98 -18.32 3.94
CA ASN A 307 -6.93 -19.39 3.61
C ASN A 307 -8.16 -19.38 4.53
N LYS A 308 -7.98 -19.12 5.83
CA LYS A 308 -9.09 -18.99 6.79
C LYS A 308 -10.06 -17.87 6.39
N MET A 309 -9.54 -16.71 5.92
CA MET A 309 -10.36 -15.61 5.41
C MET A 309 -11.10 -16.01 4.14
N LEU A 310 -10.39 -16.54 3.14
CA LEU A 310 -10.96 -16.95 1.86
C LEU A 310 -12.05 -18.04 2.03
N ASP A 311 -11.93 -18.88 3.05
CA ASP A 311 -12.96 -19.86 3.44
C ASP A 311 -14.17 -19.23 4.18
N GLY A 312 -14.16 -17.91 4.45
CA GLY A 312 -15.21 -17.21 5.20
C GLY A 312 -15.28 -17.64 6.68
N LYS A 313 -14.14 -18.01 7.28
CA LYS A 313 -14.08 -18.54 8.66
C LYS A 313 -13.62 -17.52 9.71
N PHE A 314 -13.49 -16.25 9.36
CA PHE A 314 -13.31 -15.19 10.36
C PHE A 314 -14.61 -15.00 11.13
N LYS A 315 -14.51 -14.82 12.44
CA LYS A 315 -15.64 -14.71 13.36
C LYS A 315 -15.57 -13.42 14.14
#